data_9e12a38291f97dd8531e2f1c891f2dc7
#
_entry.id   9e12a38291f97dd8531e2f1c891f2dc7
#
_cell.length_a   1.000
_cell.length_b   1.000
_cell.length_c   1.000
_cell.angle_alpha   90.00
_cell.angle_beta   90.00
_cell.angle_gamma   90.00
#
_symmetry.space_group_name_H-M   'P 1'
#
loop_
_entity.id
_entity.type
_entity.pdbx_description
1 polymer ?
#
loop_
_entity_poly.entity_id
_entity_poly.type
_entity_poly.pdbx_seq_one_letter_code
_entity_poly.pdbx_strand_id
1 'polypeptide(L)'
;LDILNNIKEEEKESDSSFMIVQRVCRPNIDFRGYQGEINSGNLKVGDLITVLPSNETACIKNITAPIKKVETAAKGMPVTIELDKQIDVSRGNVICKNTDFNINSMFNANILWMDDEDLNINGNYIIKIGCVVTKIKISKVNYKINLDDNSKSIVEKITKNDLINCDIITSKDIIFDKFNCTKDLGEFIIINELSNQTSACGIILENLNQNYLFYQNIDITKEMRSNMKNQVPKTIWFTGLSCSGKSTLANALERYLTSLGKHTMLLDGDNIRLGINKDLSFSIEDRNENLRRVANIAKLFN
;
A
#
# COMPACT_ATOMS: atom_id res chain seq x y z
N LEU A 1 20.39 -24.67 27.73
CA LEU A 1 20.72 -25.58 26.61
C LEU A 1 19.60 -26.60 26.39
N ASP A 2 19.01 -27.20 27.46
CA ASP A 2 17.94 -28.21 27.34
C ASP A 2 16.68 -27.67 26.68
N ILE A 3 16.34 -26.39 26.87
CA ILE A 3 15.20 -25.74 26.17
C ILE A 3 15.46 -25.67 24.67
N LEU A 4 16.69 -25.30 24.27
CA LEU A 4 17.06 -25.20 22.85
C LEU A 4 17.10 -26.57 22.16
N ASN A 5 17.56 -27.60 22.86
CA ASN A 5 17.60 -28.97 22.34
C ASN A 5 16.22 -29.61 22.20
N ASN A 6 15.21 -29.10 22.89
CA ASN A 6 13.84 -29.61 22.86
C ASN A 6 12.88 -28.77 22.03
N ILE A 7 13.37 -27.73 21.35
CA ILE A 7 12.56 -26.99 20.37
C ILE A 7 12.30 -27.91 19.18
N LYS A 8 11.05 -28.34 19.05
CA LYS A 8 10.58 -29.01 17.84
C LYS A 8 10.24 -27.95 16.82
N GLU A 9 10.80 -28.05 15.61
CA GLU A 9 10.26 -27.29 14.47
C GLU A 9 8.80 -27.72 14.29
N GLU A 10 7.88 -26.85 14.61
CA GLU A 10 6.49 -26.99 14.17
C GLU A 10 6.48 -26.67 12.67
N GLU A 11 6.62 -27.69 11.82
CA GLU A 11 6.23 -27.58 10.43
C GLU A 11 4.72 -27.34 10.40
N LYS A 12 4.31 -26.07 10.33
CA LYS A 12 2.96 -25.75 9.95
C LYS A 12 2.80 -26.23 8.50
N GLU A 13 2.11 -27.34 8.31
CA GLU A 13 1.62 -27.73 6.99
C GLU A 13 0.72 -26.59 6.51
N SER A 14 1.26 -25.72 5.68
CA SER A 14 0.44 -24.73 5.02
C SER A 14 -0.19 -25.40 3.81
N ASP A 15 -1.51 -25.32 3.66
CA ASP A 15 -2.24 -25.76 2.46
C ASP A 15 -1.81 -24.99 1.20
N SER A 16 -1.02 -23.94 1.36
CA SER A 16 -0.51 -23.11 0.29
C SER A 16 0.73 -23.72 -0.35
N SER A 17 0.70 -23.91 -1.67
CA SER A 17 1.86 -24.33 -2.45
C SER A 17 2.26 -23.23 -3.42
N PHE A 18 3.50 -22.72 -3.30
CA PHE A 18 3.95 -21.65 -4.17
C PHE A 18 5.47 -21.62 -4.36
N MET A 19 5.86 -20.94 -5.43
CA MET A 19 7.25 -20.64 -5.79
C MET A 19 7.36 -19.17 -6.20
N ILE A 20 8.34 -18.45 -5.65
CA ILE A 20 8.72 -17.12 -6.14
C ILE A 20 9.68 -17.28 -7.32
N VAL A 21 9.34 -16.68 -8.46
CA VAL A 21 10.18 -16.75 -9.66
C VAL A 21 11.43 -15.87 -9.46
N GLN A 22 12.58 -16.52 -9.39
CA GLN A 22 13.89 -15.89 -9.25
C GLN A 22 14.51 -15.54 -10.60
N ARG A 23 14.26 -16.36 -11.62
CA ARG A 23 14.81 -16.19 -12.96
C ARG A 23 13.91 -16.81 -14.02
N VAL A 24 13.82 -16.18 -15.18
CA VAL A 24 13.23 -16.76 -16.38
C VAL A 24 14.37 -17.26 -17.28
N CYS A 25 14.33 -18.53 -17.62
CA CYS A 25 15.32 -19.19 -18.48
C CYS A 25 14.71 -19.44 -19.86
N ARG A 26 15.32 -18.86 -20.90
CA ARG A 26 14.88 -19.03 -22.29
C ARG A 26 16.10 -19.22 -23.21
N PRO A 27 16.73 -20.41 -23.20
CA PRO A 27 17.94 -20.68 -23.99
C PRO A 27 17.67 -20.73 -25.50
N ASN A 28 16.43 -21.01 -25.92
CA ASN A 28 15.97 -21.05 -27.31
C ASN A 28 14.49 -20.64 -27.41
N ILE A 29 13.92 -20.65 -28.62
CA ILE A 29 12.53 -20.22 -28.89
C ILE A 29 11.52 -21.22 -28.30
N ASP A 30 11.86 -22.50 -28.24
CA ASP A 30 10.94 -23.59 -27.87
C ASP A 30 10.89 -23.85 -26.37
N PHE A 31 11.86 -23.34 -25.60
CA PHE A 31 11.97 -23.54 -24.15
C PHE A 31 11.77 -22.26 -23.36
N ARG A 32 10.85 -22.29 -22.43
CA ARG A 32 10.68 -21.24 -21.42
C ARG A 32 10.46 -21.88 -20.05
N GLY A 33 11.47 -21.74 -19.19
CA GLY A 33 11.45 -22.28 -17.82
C GLY A 33 11.49 -21.17 -16.78
N TYR A 34 10.78 -21.38 -15.69
CA TYR A 34 10.71 -20.47 -14.55
C TYR A 34 11.47 -21.09 -13.39
N GLN A 35 12.54 -20.45 -12.97
CA GLN A 35 13.45 -20.94 -11.97
C GLN A 35 13.19 -20.29 -10.62
N GLY A 36 13.18 -21.09 -9.57
CA GLY A 36 13.01 -20.67 -8.19
C GLY A 36 13.15 -21.85 -7.24
N GLU A 37 12.97 -21.58 -5.97
CA GLU A 37 12.84 -22.56 -4.92
C GLU A 37 11.37 -22.69 -4.54
N ILE A 38 10.90 -23.89 -4.22
CA ILE A 38 9.56 -24.11 -3.68
C ILE A 38 9.53 -23.53 -2.25
N ASN A 39 8.84 -22.41 -2.07
CA ASN A 39 8.78 -21.71 -0.79
C ASN A 39 7.85 -22.40 0.21
N SER A 40 6.77 -23.02 -0.27
CA SER A 40 5.82 -23.75 0.58
C SER A 40 5.10 -24.86 -0.20
N GLY A 41 4.66 -25.89 0.53
CA GLY A 41 3.87 -27.00 0.01
C GLY A 41 4.59 -27.81 -1.07
N ASN A 42 3.81 -28.35 -1.99
CA ASN A 42 4.28 -29.21 -3.08
C ASN A 42 3.63 -28.81 -4.41
N LEU A 43 4.43 -28.76 -5.48
CA LEU A 43 3.95 -28.59 -6.84
C LEU A 43 4.22 -29.87 -7.63
N LYS A 44 3.24 -30.30 -8.45
CA LYS A 44 3.30 -31.53 -9.27
C LYS A 44 3.10 -31.23 -10.74
N VAL A 45 3.66 -32.07 -11.59
CA VAL A 45 3.36 -32.07 -13.01
C VAL A 45 1.86 -32.31 -13.22
N GLY A 46 1.22 -31.50 -14.04
CA GLY A 46 -0.23 -31.51 -14.27
C GLY A 46 -1.03 -30.60 -13.32
N ASP A 47 -0.44 -30.02 -12.28
CA ASP A 47 -1.14 -29.08 -11.41
C ASP A 47 -1.58 -27.83 -12.18
N LEU A 48 -2.83 -27.41 -11.98
CA LEU A 48 -3.31 -26.10 -12.39
C LEU A 48 -2.80 -25.06 -11.39
N ILE A 49 -2.04 -24.09 -11.90
CA ILE A 49 -1.46 -23.01 -11.11
C ILE A 49 -1.97 -21.65 -11.57
N THR A 50 -1.87 -20.69 -10.70
CA THR A 50 -2.11 -19.28 -10.98
C THR A 50 -0.79 -18.50 -10.86
N VAL A 51 -0.56 -17.59 -11.80
CA VAL A 51 0.57 -16.67 -11.76
C VAL A 51 0.11 -15.31 -11.29
N LEU A 52 0.70 -14.82 -10.21
CA LEU A 52 0.43 -13.49 -9.68
C LEU A 52 1.53 -12.51 -10.12
N PRO A 53 1.21 -11.23 -10.39
CA PRO A 53 -0.08 -10.55 -10.16
C PRO A 53 -1.06 -10.64 -11.34
N SER A 54 -0.73 -11.27 -12.47
CA SER A 54 -1.57 -11.31 -13.68
C SER A 54 -2.87 -12.10 -13.51
N ASN A 55 -2.94 -12.98 -12.52
CA ASN A 55 -4.03 -13.96 -12.32
C ASN A 55 -4.23 -14.93 -13.52
N GLU A 56 -3.24 -15.05 -14.38
CA GLU A 56 -3.28 -16.03 -15.46
C GLU A 56 -3.07 -17.44 -14.92
N THR A 57 -3.82 -18.40 -15.47
CA THR A 57 -3.73 -19.82 -15.08
C THR A 57 -3.05 -20.66 -16.16
N ALA A 58 -2.26 -21.65 -15.76
CA ALA A 58 -1.62 -22.62 -16.65
C ALA A 58 -1.44 -23.95 -15.92
N CYS A 59 -1.16 -25.04 -16.69
CA CYS A 59 -0.78 -26.31 -16.09
C CYS A 59 0.74 -26.47 -16.09
N ILE A 60 1.28 -27.10 -15.06
CA ILE A 60 2.70 -27.45 -14.98
C ILE A 60 2.95 -28.59 -15.98
N LYS A 61 3.74 -28.31 -17.01
CA LYS A 61 4.10 -29.30 -18.04
C LYS A 61 5.26 -30.20 -17.60
N ASN A 62 6.29 -29.60 -17.03
CA ASN A 62 7.48 -30.32 -16.54
C ASN A 62 8.04 -29.61 -15.31
N ILE A 63 8.67 -30.38 -14.42
CA ILE A 63 9.49 -29.86 -13.32
C ILE A 63 10.88 -30.49 -13.46
N THR A 64 11.91 -29.64 -13.50
CA THR A 64 13.31 -30.08 -13.57
C THR A 64 14.04 -29.62 -12.32
N ALA A 65 14.47 -30.55 -11.51
CA ALA A 65 15.43 -30.35 -10.42
C ALA A 65 16.87 -30.28 -10.98
N PRO A 66 17.89 -29.87 -10.21
CA PRO A 66 19.24 -29.64 -10.74
C PRO A 66 19.87 -30.80 -11.52
N ILE A 67 19.50 -32.04 -11.18
CA ILE A 67 20.13 -33.24 -11.78
C ILE A 67 19.16 -34.00 -12.70
N LYS A 68 17.83 -33.92 -12.46
CA LYS A 68 16.84 -34.74 -13.16
C LYS A 68 15.45 -34.10 -13.19
N LYS A 69 14.61 -34.58 -14.14
CA LYS A 69 13.18 -34.29 -14.10
C LYS A 69 12.52 -35.03 -12.95
N VAL A 70 11.55 -34.37 -12.33
CA VAL A 70 10.79 -34.89 -11.18
C VAL A 70 9.29 -34.67 -11.41
N GLU A 71 8.48 -35.58 -10.89
CA GLU A 71 7.01 -35.48 -10.96
C GLU A 71 6.46 -34.54 -9.90
N THR A 72 7.18 -34.42 -8.79
CA THR A 72 6.76 -33.58 -7.63
C THR A 72 7.97 -32.83 -7.09
N ALA A 73 7.77 -31.55 -6.79
CA ALA A 73 8.75 -30.70 -6.10
C ALA A 73 8.18 -30.30 -4.76
N ALA A 74 8.98 -30.50 -3.71
CA ALA A 74 8.63 -30.17 -2.32
C ALA A 74 9.33 -28.88 -1.87
N LYS A 75 8.88 -28.31 -0.76
CA LYS A 75 9.47 -27.13 -0.10
C LYS A 75 10.98 -27.27 0.01
N GLY A 76 11.70 -26.17 -0.27
CA GLY A 76 13.17 -26.09 -0.24
C GLY A 76 13.85 -26.63 -1.51
N MET A 77 13.12 -27.24 -2.45
CA MET A 77 13.72 -27.73 -3.70
C MET A 77 13.90 -26.61 -4.73
N PRO A 78 15.13 -26.39 -5.22
CA PRO A 78 15.37 -25.52 -6.38
C PRO A 78 14.90 -26.25 -7.65
N VAL A 79 14.06 -25.59 -8.44
CA VAL A 79 13.46 -26.18 -9.64
C VAL A 79 13.36 -25.21 -10.80
N THR A 80 13.21 -25.79 -11.99
CA THR A 80 12.77 -25.10 -13.20
C THR A 80 11.41 -25.67 -13.59
N ILE A 81 10.39 -24.83 -13.60
CA ILE A 81 9.02 -25.18 -14.00
C ILE A 81 8.78 -24.74 -15.43
N GLU A 82 8.28 -25.65 -16.26
CA GLU A 82 7.77 -25.36 -17.61
C GLU A 82 6.24 -25.42 -17.56
N LEU A 83 5.58 -24.46 -18.21
CA LEU A 83 4.12 -24.42 -18.32
C LEU A 83 3.65 -24.93 -19.69
N ASP A 84 2.41 -25.37 -19.75
CA ASP A 84 1.76 -25.91 -20.96
C ASP A 84 1.49 -24.83 -22.02
N LYS A 85 1.38 -23.58 -21.60
CA LYS A 85 1.17 -22.42 -22.47
C LYS A 85 2.09 -21.24 -22.11
N GLN A 86 2.29 -20.36 -23.07
CA GLN A 86 3.08 -19.15 -22.85
C GLN A 86 2.20 -18.10 -22.20
N ILE A 87 2.55 -17.75 -20.97
CA ILE A 87 1.97 -16.65 -20.19
C ILE A 87 3.06 -15.69 -19.76
N ASP A 88 2.69 -14.46 -19.43
CA ASP A 88 3.67 -13.46 -19.01
C ASP A 88 4.07 -13.67 -17.54
N VAL A 89 5.27 -14.22 -17.35
CA VAL A 89 5.86 -14.45 -16.03
C VAL A 89 7.25 -13.83 -16.00
N SER A 90 7.49 -13.02 -15.03
CA SER A 90 8.73 -12.28 -14.82
C SER A 90 9.33 -12.60 -13.45
N ARG A 91 10.60 -12.20 -13.23
CA ARG A 91 11.24 -12.29 -11.92
C ARG A 91 10.41 -11.52 -10.88
N GLY A 92 10.15 -12.15 -9.75
CA GLY A 92 9.35 -11.61 -8.66
C GLY A 92 7.86 -11.96 -8.73
N ASN A 93 7.40 -12.54 -9.84
CA ASN A 93 6.07 -13.13 -9.89
C ASN A 93 6.00 -14.36 -8.99
N VAL A 94 4.81 -14.74 -8.58
CA VAL A 94 4.55 -15.93 -7.76
C VAL A 94 3.72 -16.92 -8.55
N ILE A 95 4.23 -18.15 -8.66
CA ILE A 95 3.48 -19.30 -9.18
C ILE A 95 2.87 -20.00 -7.97
N CYS A 96 1.55 -20.05 -7.86
CA CYS A 96 0.88 -20.62 -6.71
C CYS A 96 -0.27 -21.55 -7.11
N LYS A 97 -0.60 -22.45 -6.17
CA LYS A 97 -1.72 -23.37 -6.26
C LYS A 97 -2.58 -23.18 -5.00
N ASN A 98 -3.89 -22.94 -5.20
CA ASN A 98 -4.88 -22.77 -4.11
C ASN A 98 -4.48 -21.72 -3.05
N THR A 99 -3.90 -20.60 -3.47
CA THR A 99 -3.42 -19.58 -2.53
C THR A 99 -3.77 -18.19 -3.04
N ASP A 100 -4.37 -17.40 -2.17
CA ASP A 100 -4.65 -15.99 -2.39
C ASP A 100 -3.65 -15.14 -1.60
N PHE A 101 -2.72 -14.50 -2.29
CA PHE A 101 -1.82 -13.51 -1.72
C PHE A 101 -2.38 -12.11 -1.91
N ASN A 102 -1.98 -11.19 -1.05
CA ASN A 102 -2.33 -9.79 -1.23
C ASN A 102 -1.54 -9.20 -2.40
N ILE A 103 -2.25 -8.47 -3.27
CA ILE A 103 -1.66 -7.66 -4.33
C ILE A 103 -2.09 -6.22 -4.06
N ASN A 104 -1.18 -5.40 -3.58
CA ASN A 104 -1.47 -4.01 -3.22
C ASN A 104 -0.17 -3.20 -3.18
N SER A 105 -0.32 -1.89 -3.16
CA SER A 105 0.79 -0.94 -2.99
C SER A 105 0.89 -0.38 -1.56
N MET A 106 0.10 -0.90 -0.62
CA MET A 106 0.03 -0.35 0.74
C MET A 106 -0.12 -1.44 1.79
N PHE A 107 0.68 -1.34 2.84
CA PHE A 107 0.61 -2.26 3.98
C PHE A 107 1.13 -1.60 5.27
N ASN A 108 0.68 -2.14 6.41
CA ASN A 108 1.20 -1.81 7.73
C ASN A 108 2.31 -2.79 8.10
N ALA A 109 3.37 -2.28 8.70
CA ALA A 109 4.53 -3.07 9.06
C ALA A 109 5.17 -2.61 10.37
N ASN A 110 5.83 -3.53 11.04
CA ASN A 110 6.83 -3.20 12.05
C ASN A 110 8.20 -3.19 11.39
N ILE A 111 8.99 -2.15 11.63
CA ILE A 111 10.36 -2.02 11.14
C ILE A 111 11.32 -1.73 12.28
N LEU A 112 12.49 -2.33 12.24
CA LEU A 112 13.63 -2.00 13.06
C LEU A 112 14.55 -1.07 12.27
N TRP A 113 14.70 0.17 12.75
CA TRP A 113 15.58 1.14 12.12
C TRP A 113 17.04 0.86 12.50
N MET A 114 17.91 0.65 11.51
CA MET A 114 19.31 0.22 11.71
C MET A 114 20.32 1.25 11.22
N ASP A 115 19.88 2.29 10.50
CA ASP A 115 20.74 3.33 9.95
C ASP A 115 21.33 4.19 11.09
N ASP A 116 22.53 4.73 10.86
CA ASP A 116 23.13 5.71 11.78
C ASP A 116 22.47 7.08 11.68
N GLU A 117 21.85 7.38 10.53
CA GLU A 117 21.05 8.57 10.34
C GLU A 117 19.61 8.34 10.82
N ASP A 118 19.01 9.40 11.36
CA ASP A 118 17.61 9.38 11.78
C ASP A 118 16.67 9.11 10.59
N LEU A 119 15.55 8.46 10.83
CA LEU A 119 14.54 8.23 9.80
C LEU A 119 14.03 9.56 9.23
N ASN A 120 14.22 9.77 7.95
CA ASN A 120 13.58 10.84 7.21
C ASN A 120 12.31 10.31 6.52
N ILE A 121 11.12 10.67 7.00
CA ILE A 121 9.84 10.22 6.42
C ILE A 121 9.71 10.64 4.94
N ASN A 122 10.32 11.76 4.54
CA ASN A 122 10.35 12.23 3.15
C ASN A 122 11.53 11.67 2.35
N GLY A 123 12.33 10.78 2.95
CA GLY A 123 13.50 10.18 2.30
C GLY A 123 13.12 9.27 1.14
N ASN A 124 14.10 9.05 0.25
CA ASN A 124 13.97 8.13 -0.86
C ASN A 124 14.50 6.75 -0.45
N TYR A 125 13.60 5.80 -0.36
CA TYR A 125 13.92 4.43 0.04
C TYR A 125 13.46 3.42 -1.00
N ILE A 126 14.13 2.27 -0.98
CA ILE A 126 13.82 1.10 -1.79
C ILE A 126 13.48 -0.04 -0.83
N ILE A 127 12.44 -0.79 -1.10
CA ILE A 127 12.13 -2.04 -0.43
C ILE A 127 12.59 -3.22 -1.27
N LYS A 128 13.11 -4.24 -0.62
CA LYS A 128 13.33 -5.56 -1.20
C LYS A 128 12.53 -6.58 -0.41
N ILE A 129 11.56 -7.21 -1.09
CA ILE A 129 10.72 -8.29 -0.57
C ILE A 129 10.82 -9.48 -1.53
N GLY A 130 11.28 -10.63 -1.06
CA GLY A 130 11.60 -11.76 -1.93
C GLY A 130 12.54 -11.33 -3.08
N CYS A 131 12.07 -11.46 -4.31
CA CYS A 131 12.79 -11.06 -5.53
C CYS A 131 12.39 -9.70 -6.08
N VAL A 132 11.40 -9.03 -5.48
CA VAL A 132 10.89 -7.72 -5.92
C VAL A 132 11.70 -6.61 -5.27
N VAL A 133 12.06 -5.62 -6.08
CA VAL A 133 12.69 -4.37 -5.65
C VAL A 133 11.87 -3.21 -6.18
N THR A 134 11.46 -2.29 -5.31
CA THR A 134 10.65 -1.14 -5.71
C THR A 134 10.87 0.04 -4.76
N LYS A 135 10.58 1.26 -5.24
CA LYS A 135 10.64 2.47 -4.40
C LYS A 135 9.48 2.49 -3.42
N ILE A 136 9.74 3.04 -2.24
CA ILE A 136 8.75 3.21 -1.19
C ILE A 136 8.77 4.61 -0.60
N LYS A 137 7.66 4.92 0.07
CA LYS A 137 7.56 6.01 1.04
C LYS A 137 6.98 5.48 2.34
N ILE A 138 7.54 5.90 3.46
CA ILE A 138 6.92 5.71 4.77
C ILE A 138 5.89 6.83 4.91
N SER A 139 4.61 6.48 4.82
CA SER A 139 3.56 7.50 4.78
C SER A 139 3.21 8.02 6.17
N LYS A 140 3.34 7.16 7.18
CA LYS A 140 3.02 7.48 8.56
C LYS A 140 3.76 6.56 9.51
N VAL A 141 4.32 7.11 10.57
CA VAL A 141 4.76 6.37 11.76
C VAL A 141 3.61 6.40 12.75
N ASN A 142 3.11 5.24 13.12
CA ASN A 142 1.97 5.11 14.02
C ASN A 142 2.41 5.20 15.49
N TYR A 143 3.45 4.46 15.85
CA TYR A 143 4.02 4.44 17.19
C TYR A 143 5.40 3.74 17.20
N LYS A 144 6.18 4.05 18.23
CA LYS A 144 7.39 3.32 18.61
C LYS A 144 7.03 2.25 19.66
N ILE A 145 7.65 1.10 19.55
CA ILE A 145 7.50 -0.02 20.48
C ILE A 145 8.72 -0.04 21.40
N ASN A 146 8.49 0.03 22.70
CA ASN A 146 9.54 -0.16 23.67
C ASN A 146 9.78 -1.67 23.84
N LEU A 147 11.03 -2.11 23.68
CA LEU A 147 11.39 -3.53 23.73
C LEU A 147 11.37 -4.12 25.15
N ASP A 148 11.44 -3.27 26.20
CA ASP A 148 11.49 -3.74 27.59
C ASP A 148 10.10 -4.12 28.11
N ASP A 149 9.09 -3.34 27.76
CA ASP A 149 7.72 -3.49 28.31
C ASP A 149 6.63 -3.60 27.24
N ASN A 150 7.00 -3.60 25.95
CA ASN A 150 6.09 -3.58 24.80
C ASN A 150 5.13 -2.38 24.78
N SER A 151 5.40 -1.32 25.52
CA SER A 151 4.59 -0.10 25.50
C SER A 151 4.71 0.61 24.16
N LYS A 152 3.65 1.35 23.79
CA LYS A 152 3.57 2.11 22.55
C LYS A 152 3.61 3.59 22.86
N SER A 153 4.50 4.31 22.20
CA SER A 153 4.65 5.76 22.36
C SER A 153 4.66 6.48 21.02
N ILE A 154 4.10 7.68 20.98
CA ILE A 154 4.22 8.56 19.82
C ILE A 154 5.57 9.28 19.97
N VAL A 155 6.37 9.27 18.90
CA VAL A 155 7.68 9.93 18.90
C VAL A 155 7.83 10.77 17.64
N GLU A 156 8.51 11.91 17.79
CA GLU A 156 8.78 12.83 16.67
C GLU A 156 10.05 12.44 15.89
N LYS A 157 10.96 11.72 16.54
CA LYS A 157 12.26 11.35 15.99
C LYS A 157 12.51 9.86 16.15
N ILE A 158 12.92 9.21 15.09
CA ILE A 158 13.26 7.79 15.04
C ILE A 158 14.76 7.67 14.83
N THR A 159 15.41 6.98 15.75
CA THR A 159 16.85 6.78 15.78
C THR A 159 17.23 5.31 15.61
N LYS A 160 18.51 5.03 15.47
CA LYS A 160 19.04 3.66 15.35
C LYS A 160 18.55 2.76 16.50
N ASN A 161 18.19 1.53 16.18
CA ASN A 161 17.63 0.49 17.05
C ASN A 161 16.19 0.75 17.53
N ASP A 162 15.51 1.75 16.97
CA ASP A 162 14.11 1.94 17.25
C ASP A 162 13.23 0.95 16.48
N LEU A 163 12.35 0.26 17.21
CA LEU A 163 11.31 -0.58 16.63
C LEU A 163 10.03 0.25 16.51
N ILE A 164 9.54 0.45 15.29
CA ILE A 164 8.38 1.28 15.02
C ILE A 164 7.32 0.52 14.20
N ASN A 165 6.08 0.91 14.38
CA ASN A 165 4.99 0.54 13.49
C ASN A 165 4.73 1.69 12.51
N CYS A 166 4.67 1.36 11.23
CA CYS A 166 4.46 2.37 10.19
C CYS A 166 3.64 1.82 9.02
N ASP A 167 3.06 2.75 8.26
CA ASP A 167 2.36 2.47 7.02
C ASP A 167 3.30 2.79 5.85
N ILE A 168 3.46 1.82 4.96
CA ILE A 168 4.38 1.88 3.82
C ILE A 168 3.59 1.87 2.53
N ILE A 169 4.00 2.73 1.59
CA ILE A 169 3.48 2.78 0.22
C ILE A 169 4.60 2.41 -0.73
N THR A 170 4.31 1.50 -1.65
CA THR A 170 5.20 1.14 -2.77
C THR A 170 4.80 1.88 -4.03
N SER A 171 5.76 2.11 -4.94
CA SER A 171 5.50 2.82 -6.21
C SER A 171 4.70 2.00 -7.23
N LYS A 172 4.49 0.72 -6.98
CA LYS A 172 3.68 -0.21 -7.79
C LYS A 172 3.10 -1.28 -6.88
N ASP A 173 2.05 -1.95 -7.33
CA ASP A 173 1.51 -3.10 -6.62
C ASP A 173 2.56 -4.20 -6.51
N ILE A 174 2.66 -4.81 -5.33
CA ILE A 174 3.53 -5.93 -5.02
C ILE A 174 2.71 -7.08 -4.45
N ILE A 175 3.24 -8.28 -4.57
CA ILE A 175 2.67 -9.48 -3.96
C ILE A 175 3.29 -9.60 -2.58
N PHE A 176 2.45 -9.71 -1.55
CA PHE A 176 2.90 -9.89 -0.16
C PHE A 176 1.87 -10.64 0.67
N ASP A 177 2.30 -11.07 1.84
CA ASP A 177 1.43 -11.68 2.84
C ASP A 177 1.81 -11.20 4.25
N LYS A 178 1.00 -11.55 5.24
CA LYS A 178 1.37 -11.32 6.63
C LYS A 178 2.54 -12.23 7.01
N PHE A 179 3.51 -11.71 7.74
CA PHE A 179 4.66 -12.48 8.18
C PHE A 179 4.31 -13.77 8.93
N ASN A 180 3.25 -13.74 9.73
CA ASN A 180 2.77 -14.91 10.46
C ASN A 180 2.17 -16.01 9.56
N CYS A 181 1.75 -15.66 8.34
CA CYS A 181 1.22 -16.59 7.34
C CYS A 181 2.33 -17.12 6.46
N THR A 182 3.11 -16.21 5.86
CA THR A 182 4.15 -16.54 4.89
C THR A 182 5.37 -15.65 5.11
N LYS A 183 6.46 -16.23 5.64
CA LYS A 183 7.69 -15.46 5.94
C LYS A 183 8.29 -14.83 4.69
N ASP A 184 8.49 -15.60 3.62
CA ASP A 184 9.17 -15.16 2.38
C ASP A 184 8.51 -13.96 1.68
N LEU A 185 7.20 -13.78 1.85
CA LEU A 185 6.43 -12.65 1.33
C LEU A 185 5.98 -11.67 2.42
N GLY A 186 6.32 -11.96 3.69
CA GLY A 186 5.96 -11.14 4.85
C GLY A 186 7.14 -10.39 5.47
N GLU A 187 8.37 -10.67 5.04
CA GLU A 187 9.59 -9.99 5.52
C GLU A 187 10.25 -9.17 4.43
N PHE A 188 10.94 -8.11 4.81
CA PHE A 188 11.58 -7.21 3.87
C PHE A 188 12.75 -6.44 4.48
N ILE A 189 13.57 -5.85 3.61
CA ILE A 189 14.55 -4.84 3.98
C ILE A 189 14.26 -3.52 3.28
N ILE A 190 14.62 -2.43 3.96
CA ILE A 190 14.60 -1.06 3.43
C ILE A 190 16.03 -0.61 3.17
N ILE A 191 16.26 -0.09 1.99
CA ILE A 191 17.56 0.35 1.50
C ILE A 191 17.47 1.85 1.21
N ASN A 192 18.44 2.63 1.67
CA ASN A 192 18.56 4.04 1.29
C ASN A 192 18.99 4.14 -0.18
N GLU A 193 18.20 4.85 -1.00
CA GLU A 193 18.45 4.96 -2.45
C GLU A 193 19.77 5.67 -2.78
N LEU A 194 20.24 6.55 -1.91
CA LEU A 194 21.48 7.33 -2.14
C LEU A 194 22.74 6.57 -1.74
N SER A 195 22.74 6.01 -0.52
CA SER A 195 23.90 5.29 0.03
C SER A 195 23.97 3.83 -0.39
N ASN A 196 22.87 3.24 -0.87
CA ASN A 196 22.70 1.80 -1.11
C ASN A 196 22.93 0.93 0.14
N GLN A 197 22.85 1.51 1.33
CA GLN A 197 22.96 0.79 2.60
C GLN A 197 21.59 0.34 3.08
N THR A 198 21.56 -0.78 3.81
CA THR A 198 20.34 -1.24 4.45
C THR A 198 20.03 -0.36 5.65
N SER A 199 18.93 0.37 5.59
CA SER A 199 18.50 1.29 6.66
C SER A 199 17.53 0.65 7.65
N ALA A 200 16.78 -0.37 7.23
CA ALA A 200 15.86 -1.09 8.14
C ALA A 200 15.57 -2.51 7.66
N CYS A 201 15.13 -3.34 8.57
CA CYS A 201 14.42 -4.58 8.26
C CYS A 201 13.01 -4.53 8.87
N GLY A 202 12.07 -5.29 8.29
CA GLY A 202 10.69 -5.25 8.76
C GLY A 202 9.88 -6.47 8.43
N ILE A 203 8.72 -6.53 9.08
CA ILE A 203 7.72 -7.57 8.89
C ILE A 203 6.35 -6.94 8.60
N ILE A 204 5.62 -7.53 7.67
CA ILE A 204 4.28 -7.09 7.29
C ILE A 204 3.27 -7.66 8.28
N LEU A 205 2.41 -6.78 8.81
CA LEU A 205 1.37 -7.13 9.75
C LEU A 205 0.01 -7.28 9.08
N GLU A 206 -0.32 -6.33 8.20
CA GLU A 206 -1.62 -6.32 7.53
C GLU A 206 -1.62 -5.55 6.21
N ASN A 207 -2.55 -5.92 5.35
CA ASN A 207 -2.85 -5.21 4.12
C ASN A 207 -3.69 -3.97 4.43
N LEU A 208 -3.32 -2.83 3.86
CA LEU A 208 -4.10 -1.60 3.99
C LEU A 208 -4.94 -1.41 2.73
N ASN A 209 -6.25 -1.26 2.89
CA ASN A 209 -7.14 -1.00 1.76
C ASN A 209 -6.85 0.38 1.14
N GLN A 210 -6.98 0.50 -0.19
CA GLN A 210 -6.70 1.71 -0.98
C GLN A 210 -7.51 2.97 -0.58
N ASN A 211 -8.38 2.89 0.41
CA ASN A 211 -9.13 4.04 0.92
C ASN A 211 -8.29 4.99 1.80
N TYR A 212 -7.01 4.74 1.99
CA TYR A 212 -6.10 5.65 2.67
C TYR A 212 -5.53 6.67 1.67
N LEU A 213 -6.30 7.72 1.45
CA LEU A 213 -5.78 8.94 0.84
C LEU A 213 -4.86 9.61 1.88
N PHE A 214 -3.56 9.69 1.57
CA PHE A 214 -2.61 10.38 2.44
C PHE A 214 -2.72 11.89 2.24
N TYR A 215 -2.81 12.58 3.36
CA TYR A 215 -2.71 14.03 3.37
C TYR A 215 -1.25 14.41 3.05
N GLN A 216 -1.03 15.03 1.90
CA GLN A 216 0.26 15.66 1.62
C GLN A 216 0.41 16.90 2.51
N ASN A 217 1.49 16.97 3.28
CA ASN A 217 1.85 18.21 3.97
C ASN A 217 2.15 19.27 2.92
N ILE A 218 1.33 20.31 2.91
CA ILE A 218 1.50 21.47 2.04
C ILE A 218 2.21 22.54 2.86
N ASP A 219 3.31 23.09 2.36
CA ASP A 219 4.13 24.09 3.04
C ASP A 219 3.37 25.38 3.35
N ILE A 220 2.41 25.74 2.50
CA ILE A 220 1.57 26.93 2.71
C ILE A 220 0.39 26.58 3.62
N THR A 221 0.47 27.01 4.86
CA THR A 221 -0.55 26.76 5.89
C THR A 221 -1.77 27.68 5.74
N LYS A 222 -2.87 27.30 6.40
CA LYS A 222 -4.07 28.15 6.53
C LYS A 222 -3.74 29.50 7.17
N GLU A 223 -2.87 29.53 8.17
CA GLU A 223 -2.45 30.76 8.85
C GLU A 223 -1.67 31.68 7.90
N MET A 224 -0.76 31.13 7.09
CA MET A 224 -0.03 31.91 6.11
C MET A 224 -0.98 32.54 5.08
N ARG A 225 -1.98 31.78 4.59
CA ARG A 225 -3.01 32.32 3.69
C ARG A 225 -3.89 33.38 4.34
N SER A 226 -4.25 33.19 5.63
CA SER A 226 -5.02 34.15 6.42
C SER A 226 -4.27 35.46 6.57
N ASN A 227 -2.98 35.40 6.92
CA ASN A 227 -2.12 36.55 7.07
C ASN A 227 -1.92 37.29 5.74
N MET A 228 -1.66 36.59 4.65
CA MET A 228 -1.51 37.19 3.32
C MET A 228 -2.76 37.94 2.87
N LYS A 229 -3.95 37.42 3.20
CA LYS A 229 -5.24 38.03 2.84
C LYS A 229 -5.73 39.03 3.87
N ASN A 230 -5.05 39.19 5.00
CA ASN A 230 -5.50 39.97 6.17
C ASN A 230 -6.96 39.67 6.52
N GLN A 231 -7.30 38.37 6.59
CA GLN A 231 -8.66 37.90 6.75
C GLN A 231 -8.68 36.54 7.47
N VAL A 232 -9.44 36.43 8.55
CA VAL A 232 -9.72 35.15 9.21
C VAL A 232 -10.78 34.40 8.40
N PRO A 233 -10.46 33.22 7.83
CA PRO A 233 -11.40 32.48 7.02
C PRO A 233 -12.56 31.94 7.87
N LYS A 234 -13.78 32.10 7.38
CA LYS A 234 -15.03 31.66 8.01
C LYS A 234 -15.97 31.08 6.97
N THR A 235 -16.63 29.98 7.30
CA THR A 235 -17.75 29.43 6.50
C THR A 235 -19.05 29.90 7.12
N ILE A 236 -19.92 30.54 6.32
CA ILE A 236 -21.27 30.93 6.72
C ILE A 236 -22.24 30.00 6.02
N TRP A 237 -23.04 29.28 6.77
CA TRP A 237 -24.00 28.31 6.26
C TRP A 237 -25.42 28.82 6.36
N PHE A 238 -26.09 29.02 5.19
CA PHE A 238 -27.48 29.37 5.11
C PHE A 238 -28.36 28.15 5.00
N THR A 239 -29.29 27.98 5.92
CA THR A 239 -30.25 26.87 5.92
C THR A 239 -31.69 27.39 5.88
N GLY A 240 -32.61 26.61 5.38
CA GLY A 240 -34.04 26.96 5.27
C GLY A 240 -34.75 26.27 4.12
N LEU A 241 -36.04 26.41 4.02
CA LEU A 241 -36.88 25.81 2.99
C LEU A 241 -36.52 26.34 1.58
N SER A 242 -36.94 25.61 0.54
CA SER A 242 -36.84 26.10 -0.83
C SER A 242 -37.58 27.43 -0.96
N CYS A 243 -37.07 28.33 -1.79
CA CYS A 243 -37.63 29.67 -2.02
C CYS A 243 -37.65 30.60 -0.77
N SER A 244 -36.98 30.28 0.33
CA SER A 244 -36.92 31.12 1.54
C SER A 244 -35.96 32.34 1.43
N GLY A 245 -35.39 32.61 0.26
CA GLY A 245 -34.52 33.76 0.03
C GLY A 245 -33.03 33.53 0.42
N LYS A 246 -32.61 32.30 0.69
CA LYS A 246 -31.21 31.99 1.06
C LYS A 246 -30.18 32.52 0.05
N SER A 247 -30.34 32.21 -1.21
CA SER A 247 -29.43 32.64 -2.29
C SER A 247 -29.41 34.16 -2.45
N THR A 248 -30.57 34.82 -2.29
CA THR A 248 -30.68 36.30 -2.32
C THR A 248 -29.88 36.93 -1.18
N LEU A 249 -30.04 36.40 0.04
CA LEU A 249 -29.33 36.90 1.23
C LEU A 249 -27.83 36.61 1.12
N ALA A 250 -27.46 35.42 0.70
CA ALA A 250 -26.05 35.03 0.54
C ALA A 250 -25.34 35.89 -0.50
N ASN A 251 -25.97 36.15 -1.65
CA ASN A 251 -25.44 37.03 -2.68
C ASN A 251 -25.32 38.50 -2.22
N ALA A 252 -26.31 39.01 -1.46
CA ALA A 252 -26.22 40.36 -0.87
C ALA A 252 -25.07 40.47 0.14
N LEU A 253 -24.88 39.47 0.99
CA LEU A 253 -23.77 39.41 1.91
C LEU A 253 -22.42 39.32 1.18
N GLU A 254 -22.30 38.51 0.16
CA GLU A 254 -21.08 38.39 -0.65
C GLU A 254 -20.71 39.72 -1.28
N ARG A 255 -21.66 40.42 -1.88
CA ARG A 255 -21.46 41.78 -2.45
C ARG A 255 -20.97 42.78 -1.39
N TYR A 256 -21.58 42.76 -0.20
CA TYR A 256 -21.18 43.63 0.89
C TYR A 256 -19.76 43.33 1.36
N LEU A 257 -19.41 42.09 1.61
CA LEU A 257 -18.07 41.69 2.05
C LEU A 257 -17.01 41.99 0.97
N THR A 258 -17.33 41.80 -0.31
CA THR A 258 -16.45 42.15 -1.42
C THR A 258 -16.21 43.66 -1.48
N SER A 259 -17.23 44.49 -1.22
CA SER A 259 -17.05 45.94 -1.17
C SER A 259 -16.14 46.40 -0.02
N LEU A 260 -15.99 45.59 1.04
CA LEU A 260 -15.05 45.78 2.12
C LEU A 260 -13.64 45.19 1.84
N GLY A 261 -13.38 44.75 0.61
CA GLY A 261 -12.11 44.15 0.21
C GLY A 261 -11.88 42.74 0.77
N LYS A 262 -12.93 42.03 1.18
CA LYS A 262 -12.81 40.64 1.66
C LYS A 262 -12.94 39.67 0.53
N HIS A 263 -12.07 38.63 0.55
CA HIS A 263 -12.13 37.52 -0.38
C HIS A 263 -13.26 36.58 0.01
N THR A 264 -14.23 36.41 -0.87
CA THR A 264 -15.41 35.57 -0.64
C THR A 264 -15.61 34.61 -1.80
N MET A 265 -16.30 33.50 -1.54
CA MET A 265 -16.74 32.54 -2.53
C MET A 265 -18.13 32.03 -2.14
N LEU A 266 -19.12 32.30 -2.98
CA LEU A 266 -20.47 31.81 -2.81
C LEU A 266 -20.60 30.41 -3.44
N LEU A 267 -20.93 29.43 -2.61
CA LEU A 267 -21.23 28.07 -3.02
C LEU A 267 -22.74 27.86 -3.00
N ASP A 268 -23.41 28.22 -4.11
CA ASP A 268 -24.85 28.00 -4.27
C ASP A 268 -25.12 26.55 -4.68
N GLY A 269 -26.08 25.89 -4.01
CA GLY A 269 -26.36 24.48 -4.18
C GLY A 269 -26.83 24.10 -5.59
N ASP A 270 -27.58 24.96 -6.25
CA ASP A 270 -28.07 24.71 -7.60
C ASP A 270 -26.97 24.93 -8.64
N ASN A 271 -26.16 25.97 -8.49
CA ASN A 271 -25.01 26.24 -9.35
C ASN A 271 -23.97 25.11 -9.29
N ILE A 272 -23.72 24.54 -8.09
CA ILE A 272 -22.79 23.41 -7.95
C ILE A 272 -23.33 22.15 -8.64
N ARG A 273 -24.65 21.94 -8.66
CA ARG A 273 -25.29 20.85 -9.39
C ARG A 273 -25.18 20.98 -10.91
N LEU A 274 -25.02 22.18 -11.43
CA LEU A 274 -24.78 22.40 -12.87
C LEU A 274 -23.33 22.02 -13.28
N GLY A 275 -22.42 21.91 -12.32
CA GLY A 275 -21.00 21.61 -12.56
C GLY A 275 -20.51 20.36 -11.83
N ILE A 276 -19.92 20.58 -10.65
CA ILE A 276 -19.21 19.55 -9.87
C ILE A 276 -20.13 18.38 -9.47
N ASN A 277 -21.42 18.67 -9.20
CA ASN A 277 -22.40 17.70 -8.72
C ASN A 277 -23.48 17.37 -9.77
N LYS A 278 -23.14 17.47 -11.07
CA LYS A 278 -24.07 17.17 -12.18
C LYS A 278 -24.54 15.71 -12.25
N ASP A 279 -23.80 14.82 -11.59
CA ASP A 279 -24.08 13.39 -11.46
C ASP A 279 -25.12 13.08 -10.37
N LEU A 280 -25.50 14.07 -9.53
CA LEU A 280 -26.39 13.87 -8.40
C LEU A 280 -27.82 14.30 -8.72
N SER A 281 -28.79 13.46 -8.35
CA SER A 281 -30.24 13.73 -8.42
C SER A 281 -30.75 14.46 -7.16
N PHE A 282 -32.06 14.40 -6.90
CA PHE A 282 -32.70 14.97 -5.71
C PHE A 282 -33.14 13.93 -4.69
N SER A 283 -32.67 12.68 -4.80
CA SER A 283 -32.87 11.66 -3.78
C SER A 283 -32.29 12.08 -2.42
N ILE A 284 -32.67 11.43 -1.35
CA ILE A 284 -32.14 11.73 0.00
C ILE A 284 -30.63 11.47 0.03
N GLU A 285 -30.20 10.37 -0.57
CA GLU A 285 -28.79 9.95 -0.68
C GLU A 285 -27.98 10.99 -1.45
N ASP A 286 -28.47 11.43 -2.62
CA ASP A 286 -27.80 12.41 -3.45
C ASP A 286 -27.77 13.81 -2.82
N ARG A 287 -28.80 14.16 -2.03
CA ARG A 287 -28.77 15.40 -1.25
C ARG A 287 -27.70 15.38 -0.18
N ASN A 288 -27.55 14.26 0.53
CA ASN A 288 -26.50 14.08 1.54
C ASN A 288 -25.11 14.13 0.89
N GLU A 289 -24.94 13.47 -0.25
CA GLU A 289 -23.68 13.51 -1.00
C GLU A 289 -23.35 14.90 -1.53
N ASN A 290 -24.37 15.65 -2.02
CA ASN A 290 -24.21 17.05 -2.42
C ASN A 290 -23.69 17.89 -1.23
N LEU A 291 -24.30 17.77 -0.05
CA LEU A 291 -23.88 18.48 1.15
C LEU A 291 -22.44 18.11 1.55
N ARG A 292 -22.09 16.83 1.50
CA ARG A 292 -20.73 16.34 1.78
C ARG A 292 -19.70 16.94 0.84
N ARG A 293 -19.96 16.97 -0.47
CA ARG A 293 -19.05 17.56 -1.47
C ARG A 293 -18.92 19.06 -1.28
N VAL A 294 -20.00 19.81 -1.07
CA VAL A 294 -20.00 21.25 -0.81
C VAL A 294 -19.21 21.59 0.45
N ALA A 295 -19.38 20.83 1.54
CA ALA A 295 -18.62 21.02 2.78
C ALA A 295 -17.11 20.82 2.57
N ASN A 296 -16.70 19.82 1.78
CA ASN A 296 -15.30 19.59 1.44
C ASN A 296 -14.72 20.76 0.59
N ILE A 297 -15.48 21.26 -0.38
CA ILE A 297 -15.08 22.43 -1.17
C ILE A 297 -14.89 23.65 -0.26
N ALA A 298 -15.86 23.94 0.61
CA ALA A 298 -15.76 25.02 1.57
C ALA A 298 -14.52 24.90 2.49
N LYS A 299 -14.16 23.67 2.89
CA LYS A 299 -12.95 23.40 3.67
C LYS A 299 -11.66 23.75 2.91
N LEU A 300 -11.63 23.58 1.58
CA LEU A 300 -10.47 23.93 0.76
C LEU A 300 -10.27 25.45 0.65
N PHE A 301 -11.35 26.23 0.71
CA PHE A 301 -11.28 27.70 0.69
C PHE A 301 -10.93 28.33 2.03
N ASN A 302 -11.09 27.60 3.11
CA ASN A 302 -10.73 28.02 4.46
C ASN A 302 -9.28 27.67 4.82
#